data_d7d1a264da6ec6db176d8a416b820239
#
_entry.id   d7d1a264da6ec6db176d8a416b820239
#
_cell.length_a   1.000
_cell.length_b   1.000
_cell.length_c   1.000
_cell.angle_alpha   90.00
_cell.angle_beta   90.00
_cell.angle_gamma   90.00
#
_symmetry.space_group_name_H-M   'P 1'
#
loop_
_entity.id
_entity.type
_entity.pdbx_description
1 polymer ?
#
loop_
_entity_poly.entity_id
_entity_poly.type
_entity_poly.pdbx_seq_one_letter_code
_entity_poly.pdbx_strand_id
1 'polypeptide(L)'
;WQLTIGIAGIFIAFVMPYIGNAADNMINGRLKLLRLFTFLCILFVGCFYFILPNQEYVLTALVILFLGSVTYEASNSLYNSIMKNCSTSNLTLSSGIGFGTGFLGGVLILVLLLYTLILPQPNLFGISMDNYLHLRFAHIILAFWFLVFCLPLLYFSQLTQETAISKNKISQKIKNLIWDKGLTNVGKYLIARMLYMDGLIIVSTSVGIFGTSVMGLSISQILMVAIIANISGAIGCYLFGARAKNDKNTIITTLLILSFIVILISMNKNPNAYIVLVVAGTFFAGPLQSSSRVVMANLIPNETQGLGFGLFTFSGKATAFIGPVCAAALTFLISQRAGFAFSIVLLILGAFLMLKVSYEKN
;
A
#
# COMPACT_ATOMS: atom_id res chain seq x y z
N TRP A 1 -18.94 5.29 -1.76
CA TRP A 1 -17.56 5.26 -1.29
C TRP A 1 -16.83 3.98 -1.70
N GLN A 2 -17.24 2.82 -1.19
CA GLN A 2 -16.58 1.53 -1.50
C GLN A 2 -16.59 1.21 -3.00
N LEU A 3 -17.70 1.47 -3.68
CA LEU A 3 -17.81 1.28 -5.12
C LEU A 3 -16.80 2.17 -5.88
N THR A 4 -16.64 3.43 -5.48
CA THR A 4 -15.70 4.37 -6.10
C THR A 4 -14.25 3.89 -5.91
N ILE A 5 -13.88 3.39 -4.73
CA ILE A 5 -12.56 2.79 -4.47
C ILE A 5 -12.36 1.54 -5.34
N GLY A 6 -13.38 0.70 -5.49
CA GLY A 6 -13.32 -0.48 -6.36
C GLY A 6 -13.12 -0.12 -7.84
N ILE A 7 -13.90 0.83 -8.36
CA ILE A 7 -13.75 1.33 -9.75
C ILE A 7 -12.38 1.99 -9.94
N ALA A 8 -11.94 2.81 -8.99
CA ALA A 8 -10.60 3.40 -9.02
C ALA A 8 -9.52 2.32 -9.05
N GLY A 9 -9.65 1.26 -8.25
CA GLY A 9 -8.71 0.15 -8.23
C GLY A 9 -8.57 -0.55 -9.57
N ILE A 10 -9.68 -0.84 -10.24
CA ILE A 10 -9.69 -1.43 -11.59
C ILE A 10 -9.04 -0.48 -12.60
N PHE A 11 -9.44 0.79 -12.60
CA PHE A 11 -8.87 1.80 -13.50
C PHE A 11 -7.35 1.94 -13.28
N ILE A 12 -6.91 2.04 -12.03
CA ILE A 12 -5.49 2.09 -11.64
C ILE A 12 -4.74 0.88 -12.18
N ALA A 13 -5.27 -0.34 -12.01
CA ALA A 13 -4.63 -1.55 -12.48
C ALA A 13 -4.25 -1.44 -13.97
N PHE A 14 -5.19 -1.04 -14.81
CA PHE A 14 -4.93 -0.97 -16.25
C PHE A 14 -4.09 0.23 -16.68
N VAL A 15 -4.19 1.37 -16.00
CA VAL A 15 -3.50 2.62 -16.40
C VAL A 15 -2.04 2.66 -15.93
N MET A 16 -1.71 2.04 -14.79
CA MET A 16 -0.36 2.14 -14.22
C MET A 16 0.77 1.61 -15.13
N PRO A 17 0.65 0.48 -15.85
CA PRO A 17 1.67 0.06 -16.79
C PRO A 17 1.94 1.09 -17.91
N TYR A 18 0.91 1.81 -18.37
CA TYR A 18 1.05 2.85 -19.37
C TYR A 18 1.77 4.09 -18.83
N ILE A 19 1.42 4.53 -17.62
CA ILE A 19 2.11 5.65 -16.94
C ILE A 19 3.58 5.28 -16.71
N GLY A 20 3.86 4.07 -16.23
CA GLY A 20 5.22 3.58 -16.01
C GLY A 20 6.03 3.51 -17.30
N ASN A 21 5.44 3.00 -18.40
CA ASN A 21 6.10 2.99 -19.70
C ASN A 21 6.33 4.41 -20.25
N ALA A 22 5.40 5.33 -20.06
CA ALA A 22 5.60 6.73 -20.44
C ALA A 22 6.78 7.35 -19.68
N ALA A 23 6.86 7.08 -18.37
CA ALA A 23 7.97 7.52 -17.52
C ALA A 23 9.33 6.98 -17.99
N ASP A 24 9.39 5.72 -18.46
CA ASP A 24 10.64 5.11 -18.94
C ASP A 24 11.08 5.68 -20.30
N ASN A 25 10.15 6.15 -21.14
CA ASN A 25 10.45 6.68 -22.47
C ASN A 25 10.74 8.20 -22.49
N MET A 26 10.67 8.88 -21.34
CA MET A 26 10.94 10.31 -21.22
C MET A 26 12.28 10.56 -20.49
N ILE A 27 13.01 11.59 -20.89
CA ILE A 27 14.23 12.03 -20.20
C ILE A 27 13.87 12.47 -18.77
N ASN A 28 14.42 11.78 -17.77
CA ASN A 28 14.10 11.94 -16.35
C ASN A 28 12.57 11.82 -16.08
N GLY A 29 11.88 11.01 -16.89
CA GLY A 29 10.42 10.94 -16.89
C GLY A 29 9.86 10.38 -15.58
N ARG A 30 10.53 9.41 -14.94
CA ARG A 30 10.08 8.87 -13.64
C ARG A 30 9.99 9.99 -12.60
N LEU A 31 11.01 10.83 -12.48
CA LEU A 31 11.01 11.94 -11.52
C LEU A 31 10.03 13.06 -11.92
N LYS A 32 9.94 13.39 -13.23
CA LYS A 32 9.01 14.41 -13.73
C LYS A 32 7.56 14.01 -13.46
N LEU A 33 7.18 12.79 -13.80
CA LEU A 33 5.83 12.28 -13.55
C LEU A 33 5.56 12.06 -12.06
N LEU A 34 6.57 11.63 -11.28
CA LEU A 34 6.44 11.57 -9.82
C LEU A 34 6.08 12.94 -9.24
N ARG A 35 6.78 14.01 -9.64
CA ARG A 35 6.47 15.39 -9.22
C ARG A 35 5.03 15.75 -9.57
N LEU A 36 4.65 15.54 -10.83
CA LEU A 36 3.29 15.86 -11.32
C LEU A 36 2.21 15.15 -10.49
N PHE A 37 2.29 13.82 -10.38
CA PHE A 37 1.26 13.05 -9.69
C PHE A 37 1.25 13.29 -8.19
N THR A 38 2.40 13.56 -7.57
CA THR A 38 2.46 13.95 -6.15
C THR A 38 1.76 15.28 -5.91
N PHE A 39 2.04 16.32 -6.72
CA PHE A 39 1.36 17.61 -6.57
C PHE A 39 -0.14 17.52 -6.87
N LEU A 40 -0.56 16.74 -7.86
CA LEU A 40 -1.99 16.50 -8.11
C LEU A 40 -2.65 15.78 -6.92
N CYS A 41 -1.97 14.79 -6.33
CA CYS A 41 -2.48 14.11 -5.13
C CYS A 41 -2.67 15.08 -3.96
N ILE A 42 -1.67 15.93 -3.69
CA ILE A 42 -1.74 16.96 -2.64
C ILE A 42 -2.91 17.92 -2.90
N LEU A 43 -3.09 18.34 -4.16
CA LEU A 43 -4.20 19.19 -4.57
C LEU A 43 -5.55 18.53 -4.28
N PHE A 44 -5.75 17.28 -4.71
CA PHE A 44 -7.02 16.57 -4.47
C PHE A 44 -7.28 16.32 -2.99
N VAL A 45 -6.25 16.01 -2.19
CA VAL A 45 -6.40 15.93 -0.72
C VAL A 45 -6.85 17.27 -0.14
N GLY A 46 -6.23 18.38 -0.57
CA GLY A 46 -6.63 19.73 -0.13
C GLY A 46 -8.04 20.13 -0.58
N CYS A 47 -8.49 19.67 -1.75
CA CYS A 47 -9.84 19.96 -2.28
C CYS A 47 -10.96 19.39 -1.39
N PHE A 48 -10.71 18.37 -0.56
CA PHE A 48 -11.71 17.90 0.41
C PHE A 48 -12.12 18.97 1.42
N TYR A 49 -11.32 20.00 1.64
CA TYR A 49 -11.69 21.15 2.46
C TYR A 49 -12.96 21.83 1.97
N PHE A 50 -13.19 21.90 0.67
CA PHE A 50 -14.35 22.58 0.07
C PHE A 50 -15.62 21.73 0.05
N ILE A 51 -15.54 20.45 0.41
CA ILE A 51 -16.69 19.53 0.41
C ILE A 51 -17.53 19.77 1.66
N LEU A 52 -18.77 20.23 1.47
CA LEU A 52 -19.74 20.35 2.54
C LEU A 52 -20.48 19.01 2.79
N PRO A 53 -20.96 18.76 4.02
CA PRO A 53 -21.66 17.52 4.36
C PRO A 53 -23.12 17.52 3.86
N ASN A 54 -23.33 17.86 2.58
CA ASN A 54 -24.64 17.94 1.93
C ASN A 54 -24.68 16.97 0.74
N GLN A 55 -25.88 16.52 0.38
CA GLN A 55 -26.07 15.57 -0.75
C GLN A 55 -25.56 16.11 -2.08
N GLU A 56 -25.63 17.41 -2.32
CA GLU A 56 -25.13 18.06 -3.54
C GLU A 56 -23.64 17.86 -3.77
N TYR A 57 -22.86 17.72 -2.70
CA TYR A 57 -21.40 17.52 -2.78
C TYR A 57 -20.96 16.06 -2.91
N VAL A 58 -21.88 15.10 -2.82
CA VAL A 58 -21.54 13.67 -2.83
C VAL A 58 -20.83 13.29 -4.13
N LEU A 59 -21.35 13.68 -5.29
CA LEU A 59 -20.71 13.37 -6.58
C LEU A 59 -19.33 13.99 -6.67
N THR A 60 -19.18 15.26 -6.30
CA THR A 60 -17.90 15.98 -6.29
C THR A 60 -16.90 15.29 -5.36
N ALA A 61 -17.31 14.87 -4.17
CA ALA A 61 -16.48 14.13 -3.23
C ALA A 61 -15.99 12.79 -3.81
N LEU A 62 -16.88 12.06 -4.51
CA LEU A 62 -16.54 10.79 -5.15
C LEU A 62 -15.57 10.97 -6.31
N VAL A 63 -15.71 12.04 -7.12
CA VAL A 63 -14.78 12.38 -8.20
C VAL A 63 -13.40 12.76 -7.63
N ILE A 64 -13.35 13.60 -6.60
CA ILE A 64 -12.09 13.98 -5.94
C ILE A 64 -11.42 12.74 -5.33
N LEU A 65 -12.18 11.84 -4.70
CA LEU A 65 -11.67 10.58 -4.15
C LEU A 65 -11.08 9.70 -5.27
N PHE A 66 -11.79 9.56 -6.38
CA PHE A 66 -11.32 8.79 -7.53
C PHE A 66 -9.99 9.34 -8.06
N LEU A 67 -9.95 10.63 -8.38
CA LEU A 67 -8.76 11.30 -8.92
C LEU A 67 -7.60 11.30 -7.92
N GLY A 68 -7.88 11.55 -6.63
CA GLY A 68 -6.91 11.46 -5.55
C GLY A 68 -6.31 10.06 -5.42
N SER A 69 -7.14 9.01 -5.52
CA SER A 69 -6.68 7.62 -5.48
C SER A 69 -5.79 7.26 -6.68
N VAL A 70 -6.17 7.69 -7.88
CA VAL A 70 -5.37 7.46 -9.10
C VAL A 70 -4.02 8.16 -9.02
N THR A 71 -4.00 9.43 -8.61
CA THR A 71 -2.77 10.22 -8.51
C THR A 71 -1.85 9.71 -7.38
N TYR A 72 -2.41 9.27 -6.26
CA TYR A 72 -1.67 8.62 -5.18
C TYR A 72 -0.96 7.35 -5.65
N GLU A 73 -1.67 6.44 -6.31
CA GLU A 73 -1.08 5.19 -6.78
C GLU A 73 -0.06 5.40 -7.90
N ALA A 74 -0.27 6.39 -8.77
CA ALA A 74 0.71 6.77 -9.78
C ALA A 74 1.99 7.31 -9.12
N SER A 75 1.85 8.21 -8.15
CA SER A 75 2.97 8.72 -7.36
C SER A 75 3.71 7.59 -6.65
N ASN A 76 3.00 6.68 -5.96
CA ASN A 76 3.59 5.55 -5.26
C ASN A 76 4.32 4.57 -6.19
N SER A 77 3.75 4.25 -7.35
CA SER A 77 4.36 3.40 -8.37
C SER A 77 5.67 4.02 -8.89
N LEU A 78 5.65 5.30 -9.22
CA LEU A 78 6.82 6.04 -9.70
C LEU A 78 7.88 6.21 -8.61
N TYR A 79 7.48 6.48 -7.36
CA TYR A 79 8.38 6.50 -6.20
C TYR A 79 9.13 5.18 -6.06
N ASN A 80 8.42 4.05 -6.14
CA ASN A 80 9.06 2.74 -6.09
C ASN A 80 10.02 2.50 -7.28
N SER A 81 9.70 3.02 -8.47
CA SER A 81 10.53 2.84 -9.67
C SER A 81 11.88 3.58 -9.64
N ILE A 82 12.00 4.61 -8.80
CA ILE A 82 13.28 5.34 -8.61
C ILE A 82 14.10 4.82 -7.43
N MET A 83 13.58 3.89 -6.64
CA MET A 83 14.20 3.42 -5.40
C MET A 83 15.63 2.92 -5.60
N LYS A 84 15.89 2.21 -6.70
CA LYS A 84 17.22 1.69 -7.06
C LYS A 84 18.23 2.82 -7.33
N ASN A 85 17.77 3.92 -7.92
CA ASN A 85 18.59 5.09 -8.22
C ASN A 85 18.89 5.95 -6.98
N CYS A 86 18.04 5.89 -5.95
CA CYS A 86 18.18 6.65 -4.71
C CYS A 86 18.96 5.89 -3.62
N SER A 87 19.10 4.56 -3.74
CA SER A 87 19.76 3.72 -2.75
C SER A 87 21.25 3.61 -3.05
N THR A 88 22.11 4.04 -2.11
CA THR A 88 23.55 4.09 -2.31
C THR A 88 24.30 2.81 -1.93
N SER A 89 23.74 1.93 -1.08
CA SER A 89 24.47 0.76 -0.58
C SER A 89 23.62 -0.49 -0.33
N ASN A 90 22.44 -0.36 0.22
CA ASN A 90 21.58 -1.50 0.58
C ASN A 90 20.11 -1.20 0.33
N LEU A 91 19.60 -1.71 -0.78
CA LEU A 91 18.22 -1.50 -1.21
C LEU A 91 17.19 -2.03 -0.18
N THR A 92 17.48 -3.16 0.46
CA THR A 92 16.64 -3.77 1.49
C THR A 92 16.52 -2.85 2.71
N LEU A 93 17.65 -2.30 3.17
CA LEU A 93 17.68 -1.36 4.28
C LEU A 93 16.93 -0.06 3.93
N SER A 94 17.21 0.53 2.77
CA SER A 94 16.54 1.74 2.29
C SER A 94 15.03 1.54 2.17
N SER A 95 14.60 0.38 1.67
CA SER A 95 13.19 0.00 1.60
C SER A 95 12.56 -0.13 2.98
N GLY A 96 13.24 -0.82 3.92
CA GLY A 96 12.77 -1.00 5.29
C GLY A 96 12.62 0.33 6.03
N ILE A 97 13.64 1.21 5.93
CA ILE A 97 13.58 2.57 6.50
C ILE A 97 12.40 3.35 5.89
N GLY A 98 12.26 3.35 4.57
CA GLY A 98 11.18 4.09 3.90
C GLY A 98 9.78 3.65 4.32
N PHE A 99 9.52 2.34 4.44
CA PHE A 99 8.25 1.84 4.97
C PHE A 99 8.07 2.11 6.47
N GLY A 100 9.12 1.89 7.27
CA GLY A 100 9.07 2.14 8.71
C GLY A 100 8.78 3.60 9.05
N THR A 101 9.47 4.54 8.39
CA THR A 101 9.18 5.98 8.54
C THR A 101 7.79 6.35 8.03
N GLY A 102 7.30 5.70 6.98
CA GLY A 102 5.92 5.87 6.51
C GLY A 102 4.88 5.49 7.57
N PHE A 103 5.04 4.35 8.22
CA PHE A 103 4.17 3.95 9.35
C PHE A 103 4.22 4.97 10.50
N LEU A 104 5.42 5.40 10.92
CA LEU A 104 5.57 6.39 11.99
C LEU A 104 5.00 7.75 11.60
N GLY A 105 5.23 8.22 10.37
CA GLY A 105 4.66 9.46 9.86
C GLY A 105 3.14 9.45 9.86
N GLY A 106 2.52 8.32 9.49
CA GLY A 106 1.07 8.13 9.58
C GLY A 106 0.54 8.19 11.02
N VAL A 107 1.25 7.57 11.98
CA VAL A 107 0.87 7.65 13.40
C VAL A 107 1.02 9.07 13.92
N LEU A 108 2.13 9.74 13.61
CA LEU A 108 2.39 11.09 14.09
C LEU A 108 1.32 12.08 13.64
N ILE A 109 0.97 12.09 12.35
CA ILE A 109 -0.07 12.99 11.84
C ILE A 109 -1.46 12.64 12.41
N LEU A 110 -1.77 11.34 12.58
CA LEU A 110 -3.03 10.90 13.17
C LEU A 110 -3.14 11.39 14.62
N VAL A 111 -2.11 11.20 15.45
CA VAL A 111 -2.07 11.65 16.83
C VAL A 111 -2.16 13.19 16.91
N LEU A 112 -1.42 13.88 16.04
CA LEU A 112 -1.47 15.33 15.96
C LEU A 112 -2.91 15.82 15.70
N LEU A 113 -3.55 15.33 14.63
CA LEU A 113 -4.93 15.72 14.30
C LEU A 113 -5.93 15.37 15.41
N LEU A 114 -5.77 14.19 16.03
CA LEU A 114 -6.66 13.72 17.08
C LEU A 114 -6.62 14.65 18.30
N TYR A 115 -5.43 15.00 18.79
CA TYR A 115 -5.25 15.77 20.02
C TYR A 115 -5.30 17.30 19.82
N THR A 116 -5.15 17.78 18.58
CA THR A 116 -5.21 19.24 18.35
C THR A 116 -6.55 19.70 17.77
N LEU A 117 -7.19 18.86 16.97
CA LEU A 117 -8.33 19.28 16.15
C LEU A 117 -9.62 18.52 16.46
N ILE A 118 -9.55 17.23 16.80
CA ILE A 118 -10.73 16.36 16.87
C ILE A 118 -11.26 16.22 18.30
N LEU A 119 -10.38 15.89 19.27
CA LEU A 119 -10.81 15.65 20.66
C LEU A 119 -11.07 16.89 21.49
N PRO A 120 -10.26 17.96 21.42
CA PRO A 120 -10.48 19.12 22.27
C PRO A 120 -11.73 19.92 21.83
N GLN A 121 -12.51 20.38 22.82
CA GLN A 121 -13.67 21.25 22.61
C GLN A 121 -13.58 22.45 23.55
N PRO A 122 -13.25 23.68 23.07
CA PRO A 122 -12.88 24.00 21.68
C PRO A 122 -11.56 23.37 21.25
N ASN A 123 -11.40 23.16 19.93
CA ASN A 123 -10.13 22.66 19.39
C ASN A 123 -9.01 23.71 19.54
N LEU A 124 -7.74 23.26 19.52
CA LEU A 124 -6.59 24.14 19.80
C LEU A 124 -6.40 25.27 18.77
N PHE A 125 -6.98 25.15 17.59
CA PHE A 125 -6.91 26.17 16.53
C PHE A 125 -8.09 27.16 16.57
N GLY A 126 -9.07 27.02 17.49
CA GLY A 126 -10.26 27.87 17.55
C GLY A 126 -11.17 27.74 16.31
N ILE A 127 -11.07 26.64 15.54
CA ILE A 127 -11.85 26.43 14.32
C ILE A 127 -13.27 26.03 14.71
N SER A 128 -14.29 26.67 14.09
CA SER A 128 -15.69 26.33 14.32
C SER A 128 -15.98 24.86 14.01
N MET A 129 -16.90 24.27 14.78
CA MET A 129 -17.43 22.93 14.52
C MET A 129 -18.57 22.92 13.51
N ASP A 130 -19.06 24.12 13.08
CA ASP A 130 -20.16 24.26 12.14
C ASP A 130 -19.80 23.60 10.81
N ASN A 131 -20.75 22.89 10.22
CA ASN A 131 -20.56 22.16 8.98
C ASN A 131 -19.30 21.29 8.95
N TYR A 132 -18.89 20.75 10.13
CA TYR A 132 -17.67 19.96 10.31
C TYR A 132 -16.39 20.65 9.79
N LEU A 133 -16.31 21.98 9.91
CA LEU A 133 -15.18 22.77 9.40
C LEU A 133 -13.84 22.28 9.96
N HIS A 134 -13.78 21.90 11.24
CA HIS A 134 -12.58 21.34 11.87
C HIS A 134 -12.12 20.04 11.19
N LEU A 135 -13.03 19.12 10.79
CA LEU A 135 -12.66 17.89 10.05
C LEU A 135 -12.25 18.20 8.61
N ARG A 136 -12.89 19.17 7.97
CA ARG A 136 -12.51 19.63 6.62
C ARG A 136 -11.13 20.27 6.63
N PHE A 137 -10.81 21.04 7.67
CA PHE A 137 -9.49 21.66 7.85
C PHE A 137 -8.37 20.61 8.06
N ALA A 138 -8.69 19.44 8.62
CA ALA A 138 -7.74 18.35 8.73
C ALA A 138 -7.14 17.95 7.37
N HIS A 139 -7.89 18.05 6.27
CA HIS A 139 -7.37 17.73 4.92
C HIS A 139 -6.34 18.76 4.45
N ILE A 140 -6.43 20.02 4.85
CA ILE A 140 -5.40 21.04 4.60
C ILE A 140 -4.11 20.69 5.34
N ILE A 141 -4.22 20.29 6.62
CA ILE A 141 -3.07 19.87 7.41
C ILE A 141 -2.43 18.61 6.78
N LEU A 142 -3.22 17.64 6.34
CA LEU A 142 -2.73 16.44 5.65
C LEU A 142 -2.03 16.78 4.34
N ALA A 143 -2.60 17.66 3.53
CA ALA A 143 -1.99 18.13 2.28
C ALA A 143 -0.66 18.84 2.54
N PHE A 144 -0.60 19.71 3.54
CA PHE A 144 0.62 20.39 3.96
C PHE A 144 1.68 19.41 4.51
N TRP A 145 1.27 18.44 5.35
CA TRP A 145 2.14 17.38 5.85
C TRP A 145 2.77 16.61 4.69
N PHE A 146 1.97 16.18 3.72
CA PHE A 146 2.47 15.47 2.55
C PHE A 146 3.43 16.34 1.73
N LEU A 147 3.08 17.63 1.51
CA LEU A 147 3.94 18.57 0.79
C LEU A 147 5.32 18.69 1.46
N VAL A 148 5.37 18.97 2.76
CA VAL A 148 6.63 19.17 3.50
C VAL A 148 7.54 17.95 3.40
N PHE A 149 7.00 16.74 3.60
CA PHE A 149 7.82 15.53 3.61
C PHE A 149 8.18 14.99 2.22
N CYS A 150 7.46 15.35 1.16
CA CYS A 150 7.83 14.97 -0.20
C CYS A 150 8.87 15.91 -0.83
N LEU A 151 8.95 17.18 -0.41
CA LEU A 151 9.85 18.18 -0.99
C LEU A 151 11.32 17.74 -1.05
N PRO A 152 11.93 17.16 0.00
CA PRO A 152 13.33 16.74 -0.04
C PRO A 152 13.62 15.78 -1.20
N LEU A 153 12.77 14.78 -1.40
CA LEU A 153 12.92 13.84 -2.50
C LEU A 153 12.70 14.50 -3.85
N LEU A 154 11.65 15.31 -3.99
CA LEU A 154 11.28 15.89 -5.29
C LEU A 154 12.22 16.98 -5.74
N TYR A 155 12.84 17.71 -4.81
CA TYR A 155 13.69 18.85 -5.13
C TYR A 155 15.17 18.48 -5.23
N PHE A 156 15.69 17.71 -4.28
CA PHE A 156 17.11 17.40 -4.17
C PHE A 156 17.56 16.14 -4.92
N SER A 157 16.64 15.29 -5.39
CA SER A 157 17.04 14.10 -6.13
C SER A 157 17.53 14.47 -7.54
N GLN A 158 18.84 14.26 -7.77
CA GLN A 158 19.46 14.29 -9.09
C GLN A 158 19.53 12.83 -9.60
N LEU A 159 18.52 12.41 -10.32
CA LEU A 159 18.47 11.05 -10.83
C LEU A 159 18.96 11.04 -12.27
N THR A 160 20.03 10.32 -12.52
CA THR A 160 20.40 9.90 -13.87
C THR A 160 19.53 8.71 -14.26
N GLN A 161 18.54 8.95 -15.09
CA GLN A 161 17.72 7.89 -15.65
C GLN A 161 18.32 7.47 -16.99
N GLU A 162 18.68 6.19 -17.10
CA GLU A 162 18.96 5.61 -18.40
C GLU A 162 17.66 5.54 -19.21
N THR A 163 17.57 6.32 -20.26
CA THR A 163 16.42 6.33 -21.14
C THR A 163 16.64 5.32 -22.26
N ALA A 164 15.97 4.20 -22.19
CA ALA A 164 15.80 3.33 -23.34
C ALA A 164 14.61 3.87 -24.17
N ILE A 165 14.88 4.77 -25.12
CA ILE A 165 13.89 5.13 -26.15
C ILE A 165 13.71 3.88 -27.03
N SER A 166 12.94 2.93 -26.54
CA SER A 166 12.63 1.71 -27.25
C SER A 166 11.46 1.96 -28.19
N LYS A 167 11.65 1.73 -29.47
CA LYS A 167 10.59 1.77 -30.49
C LYS A 167 9.54 0.66 -30.33
N ASN A 168 9.75 -0.28 -29.41
CA ASN A 168 8.86 -1.42 -29.21
C ASN A 168 7.51 -0.98 -28.60
N LYS A 169 6.42 -1.55 -29.12
CA LYS A 169 5.07 -1.36 -28.56
C LYS A 169 5.05 -1.83 -27.10
N ILE A 170 4.27 -1.14 -26.24
CA ILE A 170 4.12 -1.48 -24.82
C ILE A 170 3.70 -2.94 -24.62
N SER A 171 2.80 -3.47 -25.47
CA SER A 171 2.38 -4.87 -25.43
C SER A 171 3.53 -5.86 -25.59
N GLN A 172 4.50 -5.54 -26.46
CA GLN A 172 5.70 -6.37 -26.63
C GLN A 172 6.63 -6.28 -25.42
N LYS A 173 6.79 -5.07 -24.84
CA LYS A 173 7.59 -4.90 -23.61
C LYS A 173 6.97 -5.69 -22.44
N ILE A 174 5.66 -5.60 -22.26
CA ILE A 174 4.93 -6.37 -21.22
C ILE A 174 5.11 -7.88 -21.48
N LYS A 175 4.91 -8.32 -22.73
CA LYS A 175 5.11 -9.72 -23.09
C LYS A 175 6.51 -10.20 -22.74
N ASN A 176 7.54 -9.48 -23.13
CA ASN A 176 8.93 -9.85 -22.85
C ASN A 176 9.26 -9.88 -21.35
N LEU A 177 8.65 -8.98 -20.54
CA LEU A 177 8.84 -8.97 -19.09
C LEU A 177 8.15 -10.16 -18.41
N ILE A 178 6.96 -10.56 -18.87
CA ILE A 178 6.14 -11.60 -18.23
C ILE A 178 6.39 -12.98 -18.82
N TRP A 179 6.61 -13.06 -20.14
CA TRP A 179 6.67 -14.29 -20.90
C TRP A 179 7.79 -14.27 -21.94
N ASP A 180 8.82 -15.10 -21.74
CA ASP A 180 9.88 -15.39 -22.71
C ASP A 180 10.11 -16.90 -22.75
N LYS A 181 9.64 -17.57 -23.81
CA LYS A 181 9.66 -19.05 -23.95
C LYS A 181 9.07 -19.80 -22.73
N GLY A 182 8.25 -19.11 -21.94
CA GLY A 182 7.66 -19.53 -20.67
C GLY A 182 7.51 -18.37 -19.70
N LEU A 183 6.92 -18.63 -18.55
CA LEU A 183 6.71 -17.60 -17.53
C LEU A 183 8.05 -17.16 -16.90
N THR A 184 8.41 -15.89 -17.07
CA THR A 184 9.64 -15.32 -16.51
C THR A 184 9.58 -15.24 -14.97
N ASN A 185 10.70 -14.93 -14.29
CA ASN A 185 10.71 -14.72 -12.86
C ASN A 185 9.86 -13.50 -12.45
N VAL A 186 9.80 -12.45 -13.28
CA VAL A 186 8.88 -11.32 -13.10
C VAL A 186 7.43 -11.80 -13.16
N GLY A 187 7.06 -12.56 -14.18
CA GLY A 187 5.71 -13.12 -14.32
C GLY A 187 5.29 -14.00 -13.14
N LYS A 188 6.18 -14.94 -12.74
CA LYS A 188 5.95 -15.80 -11.55
C LYS A 188 5.74 -14.98 -10.29
N TYR A 189 6.59 -13.97 -10.09
CA TYR A 189 6.50 -13.06 -8.94
C TYR A 189 5.18 -12.28 -8.93
N LEU A 190 4.78 -11.69 -10.06
CA LEU A 190 3.54 -10.93 -10.16
C LEU A 190 2.30 -11.79 -9.84
N ILE A 191 2.25 -13.05 -10.32
CA ILE A 191 1.16 -13.98 -9.99
C ILE A 191 1.15 -14.33 -8.50
N ALA A 192 2.32 -14.65 -7.93
CA ALA A 192 2.43 -14.90 -6.49
C ALA A 192 1.93 -13.69 -5.69
N ARG A 193 2.34 -12.48 -6.13
CA ARG A 193 1.94 -11.22 -5.50
C ARG A 193 0.44 -10.94 -5.58
N MET A 194 -0.22 -11.23 -6.70
CA MET A 194 -1.68 -11.11 -6.79
C MET A 194 -2.36 -11.89 -5.68
N LEU A 195 -2.00 -13.14 -5.47
CA LEU A 195 -2.62 -13.99 -4.47
C LEU A 195 -2.37 -13.48 -3.03
N TYR A 196 -1.11 -13.25 -2.65
CA TYR A 196 -0.87 -12.84 -1.28
C TYR A 196 -1.35 -11.42 -0.98
N MET A 197 -1.41 -10.53 -1.99
CA MET A 197 -2.02 -9.20 -1.81
C MET A 197 -3.52 -9.27 -1.56
N ASP A 198 -4.24 -10.14 -2.27
CA ASP A 198 -5.66 -10.37 -2.01
C ASP A 198 -5.87 -10.92 -0.58
N GLY A 199 -5.02 -11.83 -0.12
CA GLY A 199 -5.03 -12.30 1.27
C GLY A 199 -4.79 -11.19 2.28
N LEU A 200 -3.80 -10.31 2.03
CA LEU A 200 -3.51 -9.15 2.88
C LEU A 200 -4.66 -8.13 2.89
N ILE A 201 -5.32 -7.92 1.76
CA ILE A 201 -6.46 -7.01 1.68
C ILE A 201 -7.62 -7.53 2.53
N ILE A 202 -7.92 -8.85 2.49
CA ILE A 202 -8.92 -9.45 3.39
C ILE A 202 -8.55 -9.18 4.85
N VAL A 203 -7.31 -9.46 5.25
CA VAL A 203 -6.86 -9.23 6.63
C VAL A 203 -7.01 -7.76 7.01
N SER A 204 -6.49 -6.83 6.20
CA SER A 204 -6.47 -5.39 6.53
C SER A 204 -7.87 -4.78 6.58
N THR A 205 -8.78 -5.19 5.72
CA THR A 205 -10.16 -4.68 5.68
C THR A 205 -11.05 -5.30 6.73
N SER A 206 -10.80 -6.56 7.10
CA SER A 206 -11.65 -7.30 8.01
C SER A 206 -11.20 -7.22 9.48
N VAL A 207 -9.94 -6.91 9.77
CA VAL A 207 -9.41 -6.92 11.14
C VAL A 207 -10.18 -5.98 12.07
N GLY A 208 -10.51 -4.76 11.65
CA GLY A 208 -11.30 -3.83 12.46
C GLY A 208 -12.73 -4.33 12.71
N ILE A 209 -13.39 -4.80 11.65
CA ILE A 209 -14.76 -5.35 11.72
C ILE A 209 -14.79 -6.60 12.61
N PHE A 210 -13.83 -7.49 12.47
CA PHE A 210 -13.70 -8.69 13.30
C PHE A 210 -13.50 -8.33 14.79
N GLY A 211 -12.68 -7.32 15.07
CA GLY A 211 -12.45 -6.81 16.43
C GLY A 211 -13.72 -6.29 17.08
N THR A 212 -14.55 -5.54 16.36
CA THR A 212 -15.81 -5.01 16.90
C THR A 212 -16.89 -6.08 16.98
N SER A 213 -17.15 -6.80 15.88
CA SER A 213 -18.32 -7.68 15.77
C SER A 213 -18.12 -9.07 16.38
N VAL A 214 -16.88 -9.60 16.40
CA VAL A 214 -16.59 -10.95 16.92
C VAL A 214 -15.93 -10.92 18.30
N MET A 215 -15.05 -9.93 18.53
CA MET A 215 -14.32 -9.78 19.80
C MET A 215 -14.96 -8.80 20.77
N GLY A 216 -15.99 -8.04 20.34
CA GLY A 216 -16.70 -7.07 21.19
C GLY A 216 -15.87 -5.85 21.59
N LEU A 217 -14.81 -5.52 20.86
CA LEU A 217 -13.98 -4.35 21.13
C LEU A 217 -14.71 -3.06 20.76
N SER A 218 -14.56 -2.03 21.57
CA SER A 218 -15.06 -0.69 21.26
C SER A 218 -14.25 -0.06 20.10
N ILE A 219 -14.85 0.93 19.44
CA ILE A 219 -14.17 1.70 18.37
C ILE A 219 -12.90 2.34 18.90
N SER A 220 -12.92 2.89 20.12
CA SER A 220 -11.75 3.50 20.76
C SER A 220 -10.63 2.48 20.97
N GLN A 221 -10.95 1.25 21.37
CA GLN A 221 -9.95 0.17 21.50
C GLN A 221 -9.37 -0.21 20.14
N ILE A 222 -10.19 -0.31 19.08
CA ILE A 222 -9.71 -0.59 17.72
C ILE A 222 -8.76 0.52 17.23
N LEU A 223 -9.06 1.78 17.47
CA LEU A 223 -8.17 2.90 17.11
C LEU A 223 -6.84 2.82 17.86
N MET A 224 -6.86 2.50 19.17
CA MET A 224 -5.64 2.32 19.95
C MET A 224 -4.81 1.14 19.43
N VAL A 225 -5.46 0.01 19.12
CA VAL A 225 -4.81 -1.15 18.49
C VAL A 225 -4.18 -0.78 17.16
N ALA A 226 -4.85 0.02 16.34
CA ALA A 226 -4.32 0.47 15.05
C ALA A 226 -3.04 1.33 15.22
N ILE A 227 -2.99 2.22 16.21
CA ILE A 227 -1.79 3.01 16.53
C ILE A 227 -0.64 2.10 16.92
N ILE A 228 -0.86 1.19 17.88
CA ILE A 228 0.17 0.26 18.37
C ILE A 228 0.64 -0.67 17.24
N ALA A 229 -0.29 -1.16 16.42
CA ALA A 229 0.01 -2.02 15.28
C ALA A 229 0.89 -1.30 14.24
N ASN A 230 0.62 -0.03 13.92
CA ASN A 230 1.45 0.74 13.01
C ASN A 230 2.88 0.95 13.56
N ILE A 231 3.03 1.22 14.87
CA ILE A 231 4.36 1.31 15.52
C ILE A 231 5.06 -0.05 15.42
N SER A 232 4.36 -1.14 15.69
CA SER A 232 4.90 -2.51 15.57
C SER A 232 5.36 -2.80 14.13
N GLY A 233 4.56 -2.41 13.13
CA GLY A 233 4.92 -2.53 11.71
C GLY A 233 6.17 -1.73 11.33
N ALA A 234 6.33 -0.52 11.88
CA ALA A 234 7.54 0.27 11.72
C ALA A 234 8.77 -0.45 12.26
N ILE A 235 8.70 -0.97 13.50
CA ILE A 235 9.77 -1.74 14.12
C ILE A 235 10.13 -2.96 13.27
N GLY A 236 9.12 -3.70 12.78
CA GLY A 236 9.31 -4.82 11.86
C GLY A 236 10.07 -4.43 10.60
N CYS A 237 9.69 -3.32 9.96
CA CYS A 237 10.38 -2.80 8.78
C CYS A 237 11.85 -2.48 9.03
N TYR A 238 12.17 -1.81 10.14
CA TYR A 238 13.55 -1.46 10.47
C TYR A 238 14.39 -2.71 10.78
N LEU A 239 13.87 -3.64 11.57
CA LEU A 239 14.61 -4.84 11.96
C LEU A 239 14.88 -5.75 10.75
N PHE A 240 13.89 -6.00 9.92
CA PHE A 240 14.07 -6.82 8.71
C PHE A 240 14.87 -6.09 7.64
N GLY A 241 14.66 -4.78 7.45
CA GLY A 241 15.47 -3.96 6.55
C GLY A 241 16.96 -4.02 6.88
N ALA A 242 17.32 -4.01 8.17
CA ALA A 242 18.71 -4.08 8.63
C ALA A 242 19.31 -5.50 8.56
N ARG A 243 18.50 -6.55 8.74
CA ARG A 243 18.99 -7.93 8.95
C ARG A 243 18.67 -8.90 7.84
N ALA A 244 17.76 -8.57 6.93
CA ALA A 244 17.36 -9.49 5.86
C ALA A 244 18.50 -9.76 4.88
N LYS A 245 18.92 -11.02 4.81
CA LYS A 245 19.94 -11.49 3.86
C LYS A 245 19.36 -11.74 2.47
N ASN A 246 18.09 -12.14 2.39
CA ASN A 246 17.40 -12.47 1.16
C ASN A 246 15.92 -12.06 1.25
N ASP A 247 15.51 -11.09 0.43
CA ASP A 247 14.17 -10.53 0.45
C ASP A 247 13.09 -11.54 0.02
N LYS A 248 13.38 -12.47 -0.89
CA LYS A 248 12.47 -13.58 -1.24
C LYS A 248 12.15 -14.44 -0.02
N ASN A 249 13.16 -14.83 0.74
CA ASN A 249 12.98 -15.65 1.93
C ASN A 249 12.20 -14.87 3.01
N THR A 250 12.46 -13.56 3.13
CA THR A 250 11.67 -12.70 4.03
C THR A 250 10.19 -12.71 3.64
N ILE A 251 9.86 -12.58 2.35
CA ILE A 251 8.47 -12.67 1.87
C ILE A 251 7.85 -14.02 2.25
N ILE A 252 8.52 -15.13 1.93
CA ILE A 252 7.98 -16.48 2.23
C ILE A 252 7.76 -16.67 3.73
N THR A 253 8.76 -16.35 4.54
CA THR A 253 8.69 -16.52 6.00
C THR A 253 7.58 -15.66 6.61
N THR A 254 7.49 -14.39 6.20
CA THR A 254 6.44 -13.50 6.71
C THR A 254 5.04 -13.94 6.27
N LEU A 255 4.86 -14.45 5.06
CA LEU A 255 3.59 -15.01 4.59
C LEU A 255 3.16 -16.22 5.42
N LEU A 256 4.08 -17.14 5.74
CA LEU A 256 3.79 -18.31 6.58
C LEU A 256 3.45 -17.89 8.01
N ILE A 257 4.20 -16.96 8.60
CA ILE A 257 3.92 -16.44 9.94
C ILE A 257 2.55 -15.73 9.98
N LEU A 258 2.26 -14.88 8.96
CA LEU A 258 0.95 -14.22 8.86
C LEU A 258 -0.19 -15.23 8.72
N SER A 259 -0.02 -16.27 7.92
CA SER A 259 -1.00 -17.35 7.80
C SER A 259 -1.26 -18.01 9.16
N PHE A 260 -0.21 -18.30 9.93
CA PHE A 260 -0.32 -18.87 11.27
C PHE A 260 -1.02 -17.91 12.23
N ILE A 261 -0.68 -16.62 12.22
CA ILE A 261 -1.37 -15.60 13.04
C ILE A 261 -2.86 -15.52 12.68
N VAL A 262 -3.21 -15.57 11.40
CA VAL A 262 -4.62 -15.56 10.97
C VAL A 262 -5.36 -16.81 11.45
N ILE A 263 -4.72 -18.00 11.47
CA ILE A 263 -5.28 -19.21 12.07
C ILE A 263 -5.58 -18.96 13.54
N LEU A 264 -4.60 -18.45 14.29
CA LEU A 264 -4.78 -18.18 15.73
C LEU A 264 -5.90 -17.16 15.97
N ILE A 265 -5.99 -16.08 15.18
CA ILE A 265 -7.07 -15.08 15.29
C ILE A 265 -8.43 -15.75 15.02
N SER A 266 -8.53 -16.58 13.97
CA SER A 266 -9.78 -17.22 13.58
C SER A 266 -10.32 -18.18 14.64
N MET A 267 -9.42 -18.82 15.41
CA MET A 267 -9.78 -19.76 16.49
C MET A 267 -9.94 -19.08 17.84
N ASN A 268 -9.40 -17.87 18.00
CA ASN A 268 -9.36 -17.17 19.29
C ASN A 268 -10.76 -16.67 19.71
N LYS A 269 -10.99 -16.65 21.04
CA LYS A 269 -12.19 -16.08 21.68
C LYS A 269 -11.86 -14.97 22.69
N ASN A 270 -10.56 -14.77 23.00
CA ASN A 270 -10.12 -13.79 23.98
C ASN A 270 -9.75 -12.47 23.31
N PRO A 271 -10.42 -11.33 23.63
CA PRO A 271 -10.13 -10.02 23.04
C PRO A 271 -8.69 -9.56 23.25
N ASN A 272 -8.09 -9.82 24.42
CA ASN A 272 -6.71 -9.41 24.70
C ASN A 272 -5.69 -10.19 23.84
N ALA A 273 -5.89 -11.50 23.68
CA ALA A 273 -5.06 -12.30 22.77
C ALA A 273 -5.23 -11.84 21.31
N TYR A 274 -6.44 -11.44 20.90
CA TYR A 274 -6.70 -10.87 19.60
C TYR A 274 -5.85 -9.60 19.35
N ILE A 275 -5.82 -8.68 20.31
CA ILE A 275 -5.02 -7.45 20.21
C ILE A 275 -3.54 -7.77 20.00
N VAL A 276 -2.98 -8.69 20.80
CA VAL A 276 -1.58 -9.12 20.67
C VAL A 276 -1.30 -9.73 19.30
N LEU A 277 -2.20 -10.58 18.80
CA LEU A 277 -2.05 -11.22 17.49
C LEU A 277 -2.14 -10.20 16.33
N VAL A 278 -3.01 -9.19 16.41
CA VAL A 278 -3.09 -8.12 15.40
C VAL A 278 -1.81 -7.29 15.37
N VAL A 279 -1.29 -6.91 16.53
CA VAL A 279 -0.02 -6.19 16.66
C VAL A 279 1.15 -7.01 16.11
N ALA A 280 1.22 -8.30 16.45
CA ALA A 280 2.22 -9.22 15.90
C ALA A 280 2.07 -9.40 14.39
N GLY A 281 0.85 -9.50 13.87
CA GLY A 281 0.58 -9.58 12.43
C GLY A 281 1.11 -8.38 11.68
N THR A 282 0.88 -7.17 12.19
CA THR A 282 1.37 -5.95 11.54
C THR A 282 2.89 -5.84 11.58
N PHE A 283 3.55 -6.35 12.64
CA PHE A 283 5.01 -6.46 12.72
C PHE A 283 5.60 -7.22 11.51
N PHE A 284 4.94 -8.27 11.03
CA PHE A 284 5.38 -9.04 9.87
C PHE A 284 4.84 -8.52 8.54
N ALA A 285 3.71 -7.83 8.52
CA ALA A 285 3.13 -7.25 7.31
C ALA A 285 4.00 -6.11 6.73
N GLY A 286 4.65 -5.32 7.58
CA GLY A 286 5.57 -4.26 7.16
C GLY A 286 6.75 -4.78 6.34
N PRO A 287 7.56 -5.71 6.86
CA PRO A 287 8.64 -6.37 6.14
C PRO A 287 8.20 -7.06 4.85
N LEU A 288 7.03 -7.69 4.83
CA LEU A 288 6.47 -8.28 3.62
C LEU A 288 6.33 -7.24 2.51
N GLN A 289 5.78 -6.07 2.82
CA GLN A 289 5.60 -5.00 1.83
C GLN A 289 6.94 -4.37 1.40
N SER A 290 7.85 -4.12 2.35
CA SER A 290 9.15 -3.53 2.03
C SER A 290 10.03 -4.46 1.20
N SER A 291 10.08 -5.76 1.51
CA SER A 291 10.82 -6.75 0.73
C SER A 291 10.18 -7.03 -0.63
N SER A 292 8.83 -6.94 -0.72
CA SER A 292 8.12 -7.13 -1.99
C SER A 292 8.58 -6.15 -3.07
N ARG A 293 8.75 -4.87 -2.73
CA ARG A 293 9.23 -3.89 -3.72
C ARG A 293 10.72 -4.05 -4.04
N VAL A 294 11.54 -4.55 -3.10
CA VAL A 294 12.95 -4.85 -3.34
C VAL A 294 13.11 -5.99 -4.32
N VAL A 295 12.36 -7.10 -4.13
CA VAL A 295 12.35 -8.22 -5.07
C VAL A 295 11.96 -7.74 -6.47
N MET A 296 10.89 -6.95 -6.59
CA MET A 296 10.47 -6.40 -7.87
C MET A 296 11.55 -5.54 -8.51
N ALA A 297 12.14 -4.59 -7.76
CA ALA A 297 13.20 -3.72 -8.26
C ALA A 297 14.39 -4.52 -8.81
N ASN A 298 14.78 -5.62 -8.14
CA ASN A 298 15.90 -6.46 -8.57
C ASN A 298 15.58 -7.35 -9.76
N LEU A 299 14.32 -7.80 -9.92
CA LEU A 299 13.89 -8.60 -11.04
C LEU A 299 13.75 -7.83 -12.36
N ILE A 300 13.57 -6.51 -12.28
CA ILE A 300 13.33 -5.66 -13.46
C ILE A 300 14.63 -5.00 -13.91
N PRO A 301 14.91 -4.94 -15.23
CA PRO A 301 16.00 -4.13 -15.80
C PRO A 301 15.83 -2.63 -15.45
N ASN A 302 16.96 -1.91 -15.33
CA ASN A 302 16.95 -0.50 -14.95
C ASN A 302 16.16 0.39 -15.92
N GLU A 303 16.19 0.05 -17.22
CA GLU A 303 15.52 0.81 -18.28
C GLU A 303 13.99 0.72 -18.23
N THR A 304 13.45 -0.33 -17.60
CA THR A 304 12.02 -0.64 -17.56
C THR A 304 11.43 -0.63 -16.14
N GLN A 305 12.08 0.04 -15.20
CA GLN A 305 11.62 0.10 -13.80
C GLN A 305 10.23 0.75 -13.67
N GLY A 306 9.95 1.79 -14.47
CA GLY A 306 8.64 2.43 -14.48
C GLY A 306 7.53 1.46 -14.94
N LEU A 307 7.71 0.80 -16.08
CA LEU A 307 6.78 -0.22 -16.58
C LEU A 307 6.63 -1.38 -15.58
N GLY A 308 7.75 -1.85 -15.03
CA GLY A 308 7.75 -2.94 -14.07
C GLY A 308 6.98 -2.60 -12.80
N PHE A 309 7.16 -1.41 -12.22
CA PHE A 309 6.39 -0.98 -11.06
C PHE A 309 4.94 -0.64 -11.41
N GLY A 310 4.63 -0.25 -12.65
CA GLY A 310 3.27 -0.22 -13.16
C GLY A 310 2.61 -1.60 -13.12
N LEU A 311 3.31 -2.66 -13.56
CA LEU A 311 2.85 -4.05 -13.46
C LEU A 311 2.77 -4.55 -12.01
N PHE A 312 3.67 -4.09 -11.14
CA PHE A 312 3.61 -4.34 -9.71
C PHE A 312 2.33 -3.75 -9.09
N THR A 313 1.96 -2.53 -9.44
CA THR A 313 0.69 -1.92 -9.01
C THR A 313 -0.50 -2.67 -9.61
N PHE A 314 -0.44 -3.05 -10.90
CA PHE A 314 -1.45 -3.90 -11.53
C PHE A 314 -1.69 -5.18 -10.72
N SER A 315 -0.63 -5.92 -10.38
CA SER A 315 -0.74 -7.19 -9.63
C SER A 315 -1.35 -7.04 -8.24
N GLY A 316 -1.27 -5.87 -7.61
CA GLY A 316 -1.89 -5.61 -6.31
C GLY A 316 -3.31 -5.04 -6.37
N LYS A 317 -3.79 -4.65 -7.56
CA LYS A 317 -5.10 -3.98 -7.72
C LYS A 317 -6.05 -4.74 -8.65
N ALA A 318 -5.54 -5.48 -9.64
CA ALA A 318 -6.37 -6.14 -10.65
C ALA A 318 -7.35 -7.17 -10.05
N THR A 319 -6.94 -7.85 -9.01
CA THR A 319 -7.74 -8.87 -8.30
C THR A 319 -8.19 -8.43 -6.91
N ALA A 320 -7.86 -7.21 -6.50
CA ALA A 320 -8.07 -6.70 -5.14
C ALA A 320 -9.54 -6.78 -4.63
N PHE A 321 -10.50 -6.95 -5.53
CA PHE A 321 -11.90 -7.15 -5.18
C PHE A 321 -12.27 -8.64 -5.00
N ILE A 322 -11.53 -9.57 -5.61
CA ILE A 322 -11.87 -11.01 -5.63
C ILE A 322 -11.76 -11.58 -4.21
N GLY A 323 -10.65 -11.34 -3.54
CA GLY A 323 -10.43 -11.79 -2.18
C GLY A 323 -11.54 -11.36 -1.21
N PRO A 324 -11.82 -10.06 -1.06
CA PRO A 324 -12.91 -9.55 -0.23
C PRO A 324 -14.29 -10.06 -0.62
N VAL A 325 -14.60 -10.21 -1.91
CA VAL A 325 -15.89 -10.77 -2.36
C VAL A 325 -16.04 -12.23 -1.92
N CYS A 326 -15.01 -13.06 -2.12
CA CYS A 326 -15.03 -14.45 -1.65
C CYS A 326 -15.11 -14.53 -0.12
N ALA A 327 -14.37 -13.68 0.61
CA ALA A 327 -14.45 -13.61 2.06
C ALA A 327 -15.84 -13.17 2.55
N ALA A 328 -16.47 -12.19 1.89
CA ALA A 328 -17.82 -11.75 2.20
C ALA A 328 -18.85 -12.87 1.95
N ALA A 329 -18.74 -13.60 0.84
CA ALA A 329 -19.60 -14.75 0.56
C ALA A 329 -19.46 -15.84 1.64
N LEU A 330 -18.24 -16.20 2.05
CA LEU A 330 -18.00 -17.15 3.13
C LEU A 330 -18.49 -16.63 4.49
N THR A 331 -18.38 -15.32 4.73
CA THR A 331 -18.94 -14.69 5.92
C THR A 331 -20.45 -14.85 5.98
N PHE A 332 -21.12 -14.62 4.86
CA PHE A 332 -22.58 -14.74 4.75
C PHE A 332 -23.05 -16.20 4.85
N LEU A 333 -22.38 -17.13 4.15
CA LEU A 333 -22.79 -18.53 4.06
C LEU A 333 -22.44 -19.36 5.31
N ILE A 334 -21.35 -19.03 6.00
CA ILE A 334 -20.81 -19.84 7.10
C ILE A 334 -20.67 -19.01 8.38
N SER A 335 -19.72 -18.07 8.40
CA SER A 335 -19.45 -17.19 9.54
C SER A 335 -18.36 -16.15 9.20
N GLN A 336 -18.30 -15.09 9.98
CA GLN A 336 -17.24 -14.07 9.85
C GLN A 336 -15.84 -14.66 10.08
N ARG A 337 -15.71 -15.69 10.92
CA ARG A 337 -14.45 -16.42 11.13
C ARG A 337 -14.02 -17.16 9.87
N ALA A 338 -14.93 -17.79 9.15
CA ALA A 338 -14.65 -18.48 7.90
C ALA A 338 -14.22 -17.51 6.78
N GLY A 339 -14.93 -16.38 6.65
CA GLY A 339 -14.55 -15.33 5.70
C GLY A 339 -13.17 -14.77 5.97
N PHE A 340 -12.84 -14.48 7.23
CA PHE A 340 -11.50 -14.02 7.62
C PHE A 340 -10.43 -15.09 7.36
N ALA A 341 -10.71 -16.35 7.69
CA ALA A 341 -9.80 -17.49 7.49
C ALA A 341 -9.50 -17.78 6.02
N PHE A 342 -10.34 -17.36 5.07
CA PHE A 342 -10.07 -17.54 3.64
C PHE A 342 -8.77 -16.88 3.19
N SER A 343 -8.34 -15.81 3.86
CA SER A 343 -7.06 -15.16 3.60
C SER A 343 -5.86 -16.13 3.75
N ILE A 344 -5.96 -17.16 4.63
CA ILE A 344 -4.92 -18.17 4.84
C ILE A 344 -4.59 -18.89 3.53
N VAL A 345 -5.61 -19.29 2.80
CA VAL A 345 -5.46 -20.00 1.51
C VAL A 345 -4.67 -19.15 0.53
N LEU A 346 -5.01 -17.85 0.42
CA LEU A 346 -4.37 -16.93 -0.51
C LEU A 346 -2.91 -16.62 -0.10
N LEU A 347 -2.66 -16.45 1.20
CA LEU A 347 -1.31 -16.22 1.73
C LEU A 347 -0.40 -17.44 1.51
N ILE A 348 -0.90 -18.66 1.77
CA ILE A 348 -0.15 -19.91 1.58
C ILE A 348 0.11 -20.16 0.09
N LEU A 349 -0.90 -19.99 -0.77
CA LEU A 349 -0.71 -20.12 -2.21
C LEU A 349 0.31 -19.10 -2.75
N GLY A 350 0.25 -17.87 -2.26
CA GLY A 350 1.24 -16.84 -2.59
C GLY A 350 2.64 -17.25 -2.15
N ALA A 351 2.81 -17.78 -0.93
CA ALA A 351 4.09 -18.28 -0.44
C ALA A 351 4.62 -19.46 -1.26
N PHE A 352 3.75 -20.40 -1.63
CA PHE A 352 4.10 -21.53 -2.48
C PHE A 352 4.57 -21.09 -3.87
N LEU A 353 3.88 -20.15 -4.51
CA LEU A 353 4.30 -19.62 -5.80
C LEU A 353 5.61 -18.82 -5.71
N MET A 354 5.85 -18.13 -4.60
CA MET A 354 7.14 -17.46 -4.34
C MET A 354 8.32 -18.43 -4.33
N LEU A 355 8.15 -19.69 -3.94
CA LEU A 355 9.21 -20.71 -4.02
C LEU A 355 9.71 -20.90 -5.44
N LYS A 356 8.81 -20.80 -6.45
CA LYS A 356 9.12 -20.98 -7.88
C LYS A 356 9.82 -19.78 -8.53
N VAL A 357 9.95 -18.66 -7.83
CA VAL A 357 10.67 -17.48 -8.31
C VAL A 357 12.16 -17.69 -8.07
N SER A 358 12.97 -17.71 -9.14
CA SER A 358 14.42 -17.67 -8.99
C SER A 358 14.83 -16.22 -8.70
N TYR A 359 15.48 -16.02 -7.57
CA TYR A 359 15.89 -14.70 -7.10
C TYR A 359 17.29 -14.81 -6.48
N GLU A 360 18.24 -14.14 -7.10
CA GLU A 360 19.58 -13.91 -6.55
C GLU A 360 19.66 -12.44 -6.16
N LYS A 361 20.20 -12.18 -4.99
CA LYS A 361 20.41 -10.81 -4.51
C LYS A 361 21.68 -10.31 -5.18
N ASN A 362 21.56 -9.33 -6.09
CA ASN A 362 22.70 -8.60 -6.66
C ASN A 362 23.31 -7.64 -5.64
#